data_c15ed67c0c0ee0592e6963cd65a5faa5
#
_entry.id   c15ed67c0c0ee0592e6963cd65a5faa5
#
_cell.length_a   1.000
_cell.length_b   1.000
_cell.length_c   1.000
_cell.angle_alpha   90.00
_cell.angle_beta   90.00
_cell.angle_gamma   90.00
#
_symmetry.space_group_name_H-M   'P 1'
#
loop_
_entity.id
_entity.type
_entity.pdbx_description
1 polymer ?
#
loop_
_entity_poly.entity_id
_entity_poly.type
_entity_poly.pdbx_seq_one_letter_code
_entity_poly.pdbx_strand_id
1 'polypeptide(L)'
;SASWGLDENMSIYRHVYNRGADGHGLKLPTVNITIQNSIFSEALDAYNHAFGATIGGHNSMFCRNLFASNISRNSSVGMDGDFNFVNNVVFNWWNRSIDGGDNKSFYNIINNYFKPGPITPLDKPISYRILKPEAGRDKSQPMSFGKAYVNGNIVHGNAKVTKDNWDGGVQLANEVDAGKFIPQIRVDEPFKTSPVTIMDTQKAYNFVLSNVGATFPKRDAVDTRVIKTVKTGKAIYVKDAPEFISPYVKRRLPADSYKQGIITDIRQVGGLPEYKGEPIVDSDGDGMPDAWEIANGLNPNDPSDAVKDCNGDGYTNIEKYINGMDTKKKVDWTDLKNNYDTLSKRKSLL
;
A
#
# COMPACT_ATOMS: atom_id res chain seq x y z
N SER A 1 0.72 9.72 -5.34
CA SER A 1 0.13 9.79 -4.00
C SER A 1 -1.38 9.90 -4.08
N ALA A 2 -2.09 9.27 -3.16
CA ALA A 2 -3.53 9.41 -2.98
C ALA A 2 -3.82 9.65 -1.49
N SER A 3 -4.46 10.78 -1.19
CA SER A 3 -4.77 11.22 0.18
C SER A 3 -6.12 11.88 0.23
N TRP A 4 -6.68 11.95 1.46
CA TRP A 4 -7.89 12.73 1.74
C TRP A 4 -9.18 12.18 1.14
N GLY A 5 -9.22 10.89 0.82
CA GLY A 5 -10.45 10.21 0.44
C GLY A 5 -11.49 10.23 1.56
N LEU A 6 -12.76 10.34 1.21
CA LEU A 6 -13.87 10.30 2.17
C LEU A 6 -14.29 8.88 2.55
N ASP A 7 -13.88 7.90 1.76
CA ASP A 7 -14.04 6.46 2.01
C ASP A 7 -12.66 5.80 1.98
N GLU A 8 -12.26 5.14 0.90
CA GLU A 8 -10.87 4.71 0.69
C GLU A 8 -10.07 5.74 -0.11
N ASN A 9 -8.76 5.81 0.18
CA ASN A 9 -7.84 6.54 -0.69
C ASN A 9 -7.61 5.82 -2.02
N MET A 10 -7.78 4.48 -2.04
CA MET A 10 -7.69 3.67 -3.25
C MET A 10 -8.62 2.47 -3.15
N SER A 11 -9.31 2.16 -4.25
CA SER A 11 -10.08 0.93 -4.38
C SER A 11 -9.77 0.22 -5.70
N ILE A 12 -9.36 -1.03 -5.59
CA ILE A 12 -9.26 -1.97 -6.70
C ILE A 12 -10.16 -3.14 -6.34
N TYR A 13 -11.33 -3.17 -6.93
CA TYR A 13 -12.35 -4.12 -6.55
C TYR A 13 -12.97 -4.78 -7.79
N ARG A 14 -13.97 -5.63 -7.58
CA ARG A 14 -14.60 -6.40 -8.62
C ARG A 14 -15.75 -5.66 -9.25
N HIS A 15 -15.89 -5.80 -10.56
CA HIS A 15 -17.11 -5.42 -11.22
C HIS A 15 -18.16 -6.54 -11.10
N VAL A 16 -19.41 -6.18 -10.79
CA VAL A 16 -20.54 -7.12 -10.87
C VAL A 16 -20.97 -7.15 -12.33
N TYR A 17 -20.66 -8.23 -12.99
CA TYR A 17 -20.99 -8.47 -14.39
C TYR A 17 -22.06 -9.55 -14.47
N ASN A 18 -23.09 -9.31 -15.25
CA ASN A 18 -24.20 -10.23 -15.49
C ASN A 18 -24.84 -10.87 -14.24
N ARG A 19 -26.12 -11.17 -14.29
CA ARG A 19 -26.78 -11.98 -13.25
C ARG A 19 -26.74 -13.44 -13.70
N GLY A 20 -26.13 -14.27 -12.84
CA GLY A 20 -26.23 -15.72 -13.03
C GLY A 20 -27.70 -16.21 -13.03
N ALA A 21 -27.91 -17.44 -13.44
CA ALA A 21 -29.22 -18.06 -13.44
C ALA A 21 -29.89 -18.10 -12.05
N ASP A 22 -29.11 -17.98 -10.99
CA ASP A 22 -29.54 -17.90 -9.59
C ASP A 22 -29.93 -16.47 -9.14
N GLY A 23 -29.88 -15.48 -10.05
CA GLY A 23 -30.16 -14.09 -9.77
C GLY A 23 -29.00 -13.32 -9.11
N HIS A 24 -27.87 -13.98 -8.79
CA HIS A 24 -26.68 -13.36 -8.21
C HIS A 24 -25.74 -12.85 -9.30
N GLY A 25 -25.14 -11.67 -9.06
CA GLY A 25 -24.18 -11.12 -9.99
C GLY A 25 -22.86 -11.89 -9.98
N LEU A 26 -22.36 -12.22 -11.16
CA LEU A 26 -20.99 -12.71 -11.32
C LEU A 26 -20.01 -11.58 -11.04
N LYS A 27 -19.05 -11.81 -10.16
CA LYS A 27 -18.00 -10.85 -9.83
C LYS A 27 -16.75 -11.18 -10.65
N LEU A 28 -16.46 -10.36 -11.65
CA LEU A 28 -15.23 -10.47 -12.40
C LEU A 28 -14.06 -9.86 -11.60
N PRO A 29 -13.00 -10.61 -11.35
CA PRO A 29 -11.81 -10.07 -10.69
C PRO A 29 -11.07 -9.10 -11.62
N THR A 30 -10.44 -8.10 -11.03
CA THR A 30 -9.37 -7.35 -11.70
C THR A 30 -8.14 -8.22 -11.75
N VAL A 31 -7.36 -8.17 -12.83
CA VAL A 31 -6.20 -9.04 -13.04
C VAL A 31 -4.96 -8.25 -13.46
N ASN A 32 -3.77 -8.79 -13.21
CA ASN A 32 -2.48 -8.22 -13.66
C ASN A 32 -2.25 -6.80 -13.14
N ILE A 33 -2.38 -6.59 -11.82
CA ILE A 33 -2.25 -5.28 -11.19
C ILE A 33 -0.90 -5.20 -10.50
N THR A 34 -0.18 -4.11 -10.71
CA THR A 34 0.97 -3.74 -9.89
C THR A 34 0.79 -2.32 -9.35
N ILE A 35 0.82 -2.17 -8.04
CA ILE A 35 0.86 -0.88 -7.36
C ILE A 35 2.14 -0.81 -6.55
N GLN A 36 3.00 0.14 -6.88
CA GLN A 36 4.29 0.29 -6.22
C GLN A 36 4.68 1.74 -5.97
N ASN A 37 5.55 1.95 -4.99
CA ASN A 37 6.15 3.24 -4.65
C ASN A 37 5.13 4.37 -4.42
N SER A 38 3.92 4.03 -3.97
CA SER A 38 2.81 4.96 -3.80
C SER A 38 2.53 5.29 -2.34
N ILE A 39 1.95 6.46 -2.08
CA ILE A 39 1.46 6.88 -0.75
C ILE A 39 -0.06 6.83 -0.73
N PHE A 40 -0.62 6.20 0.29
CA PHE A 40 -2.04 6.21 0.63
C PHE A 40 -2.18 6.71 2.06
N SER A 41 -2.57 7.97 2.23
CA SER A 41 -2.50 8.59 3.55
C SER A 41 -3.67 9.50 3.88
N GLU A 42 -3.90 9.65 5.19
CA GLU A 42 -4.77 10.68 5.75
C GLU A 42 -6.18 10.71 5.13
N ALA A 43 -6.79 9.54 4.91
CA ALA A 43 -8.20 9.51 4.57
C ALA A 43 -9.03 10.26 5.63
N LEU A 44 -10.04 11.04 5.20
CA LEU A 44 -10.78 11.95 6.06
C LEU A 44 -11.85 11.24 6.89
N ASP A 45 -11.74 11.29 8.23
CA ASP A 45 -12.71 10.69 9.14
C ASP A 45 -13.99 11.54 9.33
N ALA A 46 -14.47 12.11 8.24
CA ALA A 46 -15.66 12.93 8.24
C ALA A 46 -16.96 12.09 8.39
N TYR A 47 -16.92 10.83 7.93
CA TYR A 47 -18.07 9.92 7.89
C TYR A 47 -17.81 8.58 8.58
N ASN A 48 -16.83 8.49 9.47
CA ASN A 48 -16.36 7.24 10.08
C ASN A 48 -15.78 6.23 9.07
N HIS A 49 -15.26 6.67 7.96
CA HIS A 49 -14.72 5.82 6.92
C HIS A 49 -13.22 6.02 6.66
N ALA A 50 -12.54 7.01 6.84
CA ALA A 50 -11.08 7.27 6.79
C ALA A 50 -10.18 6.04 6.47
N PHE A 51 -10.47 5.31 5.39
CA PHE A 51 -9.84 4.04 5.07
C PHE A 51 -8.68 4.19 4.10
N GLY A 52 -7.64 3.37 4.25
CA GLY A 52 -6.48 3.38 3.38
C GLY A 52 -6.79 2.85 1.98
N ALA A 53 -7.16 1.57 1.88
CA ALA A 53 -7.46 0.95 0.60
C ALA A 53 -8.31 -0.32 0.74
N THR A 54 -9.13 -0.60 -0.28
CA THR A 54 -9.67 -1.94 -0.55
C THR A 54 -9.04 -2.46 -1.84
N ILE A 55 -8.20 -3.47 -1.74
CA ILE A 55 -7.40 -3.98 -2.87
C ILE A 55 -7.51 -5.49 -3.00
N GLY A 56 -7.50 -5.97 -4.22
CA GLY A 56 -7.62 -7.38 -4.52
C GLY A 56 -7.39 -7.66 -6.00
N GLY A 57 -7.76 -8.85 -6.44
CA GLY A 57 -7.62 -9.28 -7.83
C GLY A 57 -6.83 -10.57 -7.95
N HIS A 58 -6.53 -10.96 -9.19
CA HIS A 58 -5.65 -12.08 -9.49
C HIS A 58 -4.36 -11.61 -10.15
N ASN A 59 -3.26 -12.29 -9.88
CA ASN A 59 -1.93 -11.89 -10.32
C ASN A 59 -1.65 -10.44 -9.96
N SER A 60 -1.87 -10.08 -8.70
CA SER A 60 -1.72 -8.72 -8.18
C SER A 60 -0.47 -8.60 -7.32
N MET A 61 0.21 -7.45 -7.40
CA MET A 61 1.39 -7.12 -6.59
C MET A 61 1.27 -5.73 -6.00
N PHE A 62 1.35 -5.64 -4.68
CA PHE A 62 1.38 -4.38 -3.94
C PHE A 62 2.72 -4.29 -3.20
N CYS A 63 3.64 -3.49 -3.71
CA CYS A 63 4.98 -3.47 -3.16
C CYS A 63 5.56 -2.07 -2.97
N ARG A 64 6.31 -1.91 -1.89
CA ARG A 64 7.03 -0.67 -1.57
C ARG A 64 6.12 0.57 -1.47
N ASN A 65 4.90 0.38 -0.98
CA ASN A 65 3.96 1.47 -0.73
C ASN A 65 4.00 1.92 0.73
N LEU A 66 3.50 3.11 0.98
CA LEU A 66 3.25 3.66 2.31
C LEU A 66 1.75 3.82 2.53
N PHE A 67 1.23 3.19 3.58
CA PHE A 67 -0.10 3.42 4.12
C PHE A 67 0.06 4.15 5.46
N ALA A 68 -0.39 5.40 5.56
CA ALA A 68 -0.11 6.23 6.72
C ALA A 68 -1.33 7.01 7.22
N SER A 69 -1.58 6.93 8.53
CA SER A 69 -2.63 7.71 9.21
C SER A 69 -4.02 7.52 8.61
N ASN A 70 -4.36 6.29 8.27
CA ASN A 70 -5.72 5.88 7.94
C ASN A 70 -6.29 5.10 9.12
N ILE A 71 -7.56 5.32 9.42
CA ILE A 71 -8.21 4.72 10.59
C ILE A 71 -8.18 3.18 10.53
N SER A 72 -8.32 2.63 9.32
CA SER A 72 -8.50 1.21 9.05
C SER A 72 -8.15 0.88 7.60
N ARG A 73 -8.22 -0.41 7.23
CA ARG A 73 -7.98 -0.90 5.87
C ARG A 73 -6.63 -0.45 5.30
N ASN A 74 -5.55 -0.84 5.94
CA ASN A 74 -4.19 -0.55 5.50
C ASN A 74 -3.43 -1.80 4.97
N SER A 75 -4.05 -2.66 4.13
CA SER A 75 -5.26 -2.53 3.33
C SER A 75 -6.33 -3.54 3.72
N SER A 76 -7.57 -3.38 3.18
CA SER A 76 -8.56 -4.44 3.20
C SER A 76 -8.44 -5.29 1.94
N VAL A 77 -8.44 -6.62 2.10
CA VAL A 77 -8.22 -7.56 1.01
C VAL A 77 -9.55 -7.92 0.34
N GLY A 78 -9.59 -7.80 -0.98
CA GLY A 78 -10.72 -8.25 -1.77
C GLY A 78 -10.90 -9.78 -1.69
N MET A 79 -12.13 -10.25 -1.89
CA MET A 79 -12.44 -11.68 -1.88
C MET A 79 -11.92 -12.39 -3.12
N ASP A 80 -11.63 -13.70 -2.98
CA ASP A 80 -11.35 -14.63 -4.08
C ASP A 80 -10.20 -14.10 -4.98
N GLY A 81 -9.01 -14.00 -4.40
CA GLY A 81 -7.85 -13.50 -5.13
C GLY A 81 -6.54 -13.77 -4.40
N ASP A 82 -5.45 -13.48 -5.08
CA ASP A 82 -4.12 -13.50 -4.53
C ASP A 82 -3.70 -12.10 -4.10
N PHE A 83 -3.34 -11.98 -2.84
CA PHE A 83 -2.90 -10.74 -2.23
C PHE A 83 -1.41 -10.80 -1.93
N ASN A 84 -0.62 -10.15 -2.78
CA ASN A 84 0.83 -10.08 -2.63
C ASN A 84 1.22 -8.71 -2.09
N PHE A 85 1.61 -8.66 -0.82
CA PHE A 85 1.93 -7.44 -0.08
C PHE A 85 3.37 -7.50 0.43
N VAL A 86 4.28 -6.86 -0.30
CA VAL A 86 5.73 -7.05 -0.16
C VAL A 86 6.44 -5.71 0.07
N ASN A 87 7.25 -5.63 1.11
CA ASN A 87 8.08 -4.45 1.41
C ASN A 87 7.32 -3.12 1.57
N ASN A 88 6.06 -3.17 2.01
CA ASN A 88 5.30 -1.96 2.30
C ASN A 88 5.56 -1.47 3.73
N VAL A 89 5.18 -0.23 3.98
CA VAL A 89 5.16 0.40 5.31
C VAL A 89 3.72 0.73 5.68
N VAL A 90 3.29 0.31 6.87
CA VAL A 90 1.99 0.64 7.45
C VAL A 90 2.23 1.43 8.72
N PHE A 91 1.65 2.63 8.84
CA PHE A 91 1.87 3.53 9.96
C PHE A 91 0.56 4.10 10.52
N ASN A 92 0.43 4.13 11.85
CA ASN A 92 -0.57 4.92 12.58
C ASN A 92 -2.03 4.54 12.24
N TRP A 93 -2.38 3.27 12.40
CA TRP A 93 -3.77 2.79 12.30
C TRP A 93 -4.46 2.79 13.66
N TRP A 94 -5.78 3.05 13.68
CA TRP A 94 -6.57 2.98 14.90
C TRP A 94 -7.24 1.62 15.10
N ASN A 95 -7.81 1.05 14.05
CA ASN A 95 -8.65 -0.15 14.15
C ASN A 95 -8.05 -1.38 13.45
N ARG A 96 -7.69 -1.27 12.18
CA ARG A 96 -7.22 -2.41 11.39
C ARG A 96 -5.99 -2.06 10.58
N SER A 97 -5.01 -2.95 10.62
CA SER A 97 -3.90 -2.97 9.66
C SER A 97 -4.35 -3.64 8.36
N ILE A 98 -3.95 -4.88 8.07
CA ILE A 98 -4.46 -5.67 6.97
C ILE A 98 -5.62 -6.54 7.44
N ASP A 99 -6.72 -6.59 6.69
CA ASP A 99 -7.88 -7.43 6.99
C ASP A 99 -8.62 -7.85 5.72
N GLY A 100 -9.63 -8.71 5.86
CA GLY A 100 -10.51 -9.06 4.74
C GLY A 100 -10.16 -10.37 4.04
N GLY A 101 -10.51 -10.45 2.76
CA GLY A 101 -10.45 -11.67 1.98
C GLY A 101 -11.65 -12.60 2.22
N ASP A 102 -11.47 -13.87 1.96
CA ASP A 102 -12.41 -14.95 2.22
C ASP A 102 -11.70 -16.31 2.23
N ASN A 103 -12.45 -17.40 2.18
CA ASN A 103 -11.91 -18.76 2.16
C ASN A 103 -11.22 -19.18 0.85
N LYS A 104 -11.30 -18.36 -0.20
CA LYS A 104 -10.63 -18.59 -1.49
C LYS A 104 -9.40 -17.68 -1.68
N SER A 105 -9.16 -16.77 -0.75
CA SER A 105 -8.06 -15.83 -0.84
C SER A 105 -6.73 -16.47 -0.49
N PHE A 106 -5.66 -16.01 -1.16
CA PHE A 106 -4.28 -16.38 -0.88
C PHE A 106 -3.49 -15.13 -0.51
N TYR A 107 -2.71 -15.20 0.57
CA TYR A 107 -1.98 -14.04 1.07
C TYR A 107 -0.49 -14.33 1.09
N ASN A 108 0.30 -13.49 0.46
CA ASN A 108 1.74 -13.35 0.69
C ASN A 108 1.99 -12.00 1.37
N ILE A 109 2.33 -12.01 2.65
CA ILE A 109 2.62 -10.79 3.43
C ILE A 109 4.08 -10.87 3.89
N ILE A 110 4.97 -10.24 3.12
CA ILE A 110 6.40 -10.51 3.16
C ILE A 110 7.20 -9.23 3.41
N ASN A 111 8.04 -9.25 4.44
CA ASN A 111 9.02 -8.21 4.73
C ASN A 111 8.42 -6.79 4.76
N ASN A 112 7.23 -6.62 5.35
CA ASN A 112 6.62 -5.31 5.55
C ASN A 112 6.96 -4.74 6.92
N TYR A 113 6.92 -3.42 7.05
CA TYR A 113 7.17 -2.72 8.29
C TYR A 113 5.89 -2.10 8.84
N PHE A 114 5.43 -2.60 10.00
CA PHE A 114 4.25 -2.10 10.71
C PHE A 114 4.71 -1.23 11.87
N LYS A 115 4.38 0.06 11.84
CA LYS A 115 4.78 1.03 12.86
C LYS A 115 3.54 1.63 13.53
N PRO A 116 3.17 1.18 14.73
CA PRO A 116 2.15 1.86 15.53
C PRO A 116 2.48 3.34 15.67
N GLY A 117 1.46 4.18 15.62
CA GLY A 117 1.60 5.62 15.73
C GLY A 117 0.76 6.21 16.86
N PRO A 118 0.61 7.55 16.90
CA PRO A 118 -0.05 8.23 18.02
C PRO A 118 -1.50 7.80 18.28
N ILE A 119 -2.26 7.39 17.24
CA ILE A 119 -3.65 6.95 17.40
C ILE A 119 -3.77 5.45 17.66
N THR A 120 -2.72 4.68 17.43
CA THR A 120 -2.76 3.22 17.55
C THR A 120 -2.92 2.82 19.02
N PRO A 121 -3.95 2.02 19.41
CA PRO A 121 -4.17 1.61 20.81
C PRO A 121 -3.10 0.60 21.26
N LEU A 122 -2.03 1.10 21.88
CA LEU A 122 -0.86 0.28 22.26
C LEU A 122 -1.16 -0.77 23.35
N ASP A 123 -2.23 -0.58 24.10
CA ASP A 123 -2.72 -1.49 25.15
C ASP A 123 -3.54 -2.68 24.59
N LYS A 124 -3.78 -2.71 23.28
CA LYS A 124 -4.62 -3.72 22.62
C LYS A 124 -3.85 -4.56 21.61
N PRO A 125 -4.27 -5.83 21.40
CA PRO A 125 -3.65 -6.72 20.40
C PRO A 125 -3.60 -6.14 18.99
N ILE A 126 -4.49 -5.21 18.66
CA ILE A 126 -4.51 -4.54 17.36
C ILE A 126 -3.22 -3.76 17.07
N SER A 127 -2.49 -3.32 18.09
CA SER A 127 -1.23 -2.59 17.93
C SER A 127 -0.12 -3.40 17.26
N TYR A 128 -0.19 -4.73 17.36
CA TYR A 128 0.77 -5.64 16.73
C TYR A 128 0.15 -6.59 15.71
N ARG A 129 -1.09 -6.32 15.29
CA ARG A 129 -1.75 -7.10 14.25
C ARG A 129 -1.14 -6.84 12.89
N ILE A 130 -0.75 -7.90 12.20
CA ILE A 130 -0.34 -7.89 10.80
C ILE A 130 -1.57 -8.17 9.93
N LEU A 131 -2.26 -9.29 10.17
CA LEU A 131 -3.39 -9.74 9.37
C LEU A 131 -4.57 -10.15 10.24
N LYS A 132 -5.78 -9.75 9.84
CA LYS A 132 -7.04 -10.34 10.30
C LYS A 132 -7.78 -10.94 9.09
N PRO A 133 -7.56 -12.21 8.74
CA PRO A 133 -8.29 -12.84 7.64
C PRO A 133 -9.76 -13.01 7.98
N GLU A 134 -10.63 -12.89 6.96
CA GLU A 134 -12.06 -13.17 7.09
C GLU A 134 -12.39 -14.56 6.55
N ALA A 135 -13.44 -15.17 7.12
CA ALA A 135 -13.96 -16.46 6.68
C ALA A 135 -14.78 -16.31 5.39
N GLY A 136 -15.03 -17.44 4.75
CA GLY A 136 -16.01 -17.53 3.68
C GLY A 136 -17.37 -16.97 4.09
N ARG A 137 -18.04 -16.28 3.18
CA ARG A 137 -19.27 -15.54 3.46
C ARG A 137 -20.53 -16.39 3.27
N ASP A 138 -20.43 -17.54 2.62
CA ASP A 138 -21.53 -18.48 2.48
C ASP A 138 -21.79 -19.19 3.82
N LYS A 139 -22.85 -18.76 4.49
CA LYS A 139 -23.28 -19.30 5.79
C LYS A 139 -23.81 -20.73 5.70
N SER A 140 -24.12 -21.23 4.52
CA SER A 140 -24.55 -22.63 4.30
C SER A 140 -23.38 -23.61 4.36
N GLN A 141 -22.15 -23.12 4.20
CA GLN A 141 -20.94 -23.92 4.24
C GLN A 141 -20.25 -23.86 5.61
N PRO A 142 -19.49 -24.90 5.99
CA PRO A 142 -18.66 -24.85 7.18
C PRO A 142 -17.70 -23.64 7.12
N MET A 143 -17.46 -23.01 8.28
CA MET A 143 -16.50 -21.92 8.39
C MET A 143 -15.14 -22.37 7.90
N SER A 144 -14.57 -21.62 6.95
CA SER A 144 -13.26 -21.84 6.39
C SER A 144 -12.60 -20.53 6.01
N PHE A 145 -11.27 -20.53 5.92
CA PHE A 145 -10.45 -19.36 5.64
C PHE A 145 -9.53 -19.61 4.45
N GLY A 146 -9.09 -18.56 3.82
CA GLY A 146 -8.01 -18.60 2.83
C GLY A 146 -6.68 -19.00 3.46
N LYS A 147 -5.65 -19.10 2.64
CA LYS A 147 -4.31 -19.53 3.04
C LYS A 147 -3.36 -18.34 3.07
N ALA A 148 -2.48 -18.28 4.06
CA ALA A 148 -1.58 -17.16 4.24
C ALA A 148 -0.13 -17.60 4.50
N TYR A 149 0.79 -17.01 3.76
CA TYR A 149 2.20 -16.95 4.08
C TYR A 149 2.52 -15.57 4.67
N VAL A 150 2.93 -15.53 5.93
CA VAL A 150 3.22 -14.28 6.66
C VAL A 150 4.59 -14.42 7.28
N ASN A 151 5.58 -13.73 6.75
CA ASN A 151 6.96 -13.91 7.19
C ASN A 151 7.84 -12.66 6.99
N GLY A 152 8.84 -12.50 7.86
CA GLY A 152 9.84 -11.44 7.78
C GLY A 152 9.31 -10.04 8.06
N ASN A 153 8.06 -9.90 8.52
CA ASN A 153 7.49 -8.60 8.84
C ASN A 153 8.00 -8.11 10.19
N ILE A 154 8.35 -6.84 10.27
CA ILE A 154 8.70 -6.16 11.51
C ILE A 154 7.48 -5.42 12.05
N VAL A 155 7.13 -5.68 13.30
CA VAL A 155 6.19 -4.86 14.07
C VAL A 155 6.99 -4.02 15.07
N HIS A 156 7.09 -2.73 14.80
CA HIS A 156 7.88 -1.79 15.60
C HIS A 156 7.41 -1.79 17.06
N GLY A 157 8.35 -2.00 17.97
CA GLY A 157 8.06 -2.08 19.41
C GLY A 157 7.53 -3.44 19.90
N ASN A 158 7.37 -4.44 19.01
CA ASN A 158 6.95 -5.79 19.39
C ASN A 158 7.94 -6.85 18.87
N ALA A 159 8.94 -7.16 19.70
CA ALA A 159 9.99 -8.12 19.37
C ALA A 159 9.46 -9.56 19.18
N LYS A 160 8.40 -9.94 19.93
CA LYS A 160 7.79 -11.26 19.87
C LYS A 160 7.18 -11.52 18.48
N VAL A 161 6.29 -10.65 18.04
CA VAL A 161 5.64 -10.76 16.72
C VAL A 161 6.65 -10.56 15.58
N THR A 162 7.67 -9.73 15.78
CA THR A 162 8.76 -9.55 14.80
C THR A 162 9.57 -10.83 14.62
N LYS A 163 9.84 -11.56 15.69
CA LYS A 163 10.58 -12.83 15.64
C LYS A 163 9.78 -13.94 14.96
N ASP A 164 8.50 -14.03 15.28
CA ASP A 164 7.56 -14.97 14.66
C ASP A 164 6.23 -14.24 14.40
N ASN A 165 5.95 -13.94 13.15
CA ASN A 165 4.74 -13.20 12.77
C ASN A 165 3.43 -13.95 13.12
N TRP A 166 3.51 -15.25 13.32
CA TRP A 166 2.36 -16.08 13.72
C TRP A 166 2.12 -16.05 15.24
N ASP A 167 3.09 -15.63 16.03
CA ASP A 167 2.95 -15.51 17.49
C ASP A 167 2.24 -14.20 17.89
N GLY A 168 1.00 -14.06 17.42
CA GLY A 168 0.10 -12.95 17.71
C GLY A 168 -0.12 -11.94 16.57
N GLY A 169 0.66 -11.98 15.48
CA GLY A 169 0.50 -11.06 14.36
C GLY A 169 -0.70 -11.40 13.46
N VAL A 170 -1.03 -12.68 13.33
CA VAL A 170 -2.26 -13.12 12.65
C VAL A 170 -3.34 -13.35 13.70
N GLN A 171 -4.45 -12.61 13.61
CA GLN A 171 -5.50 -12.60 14.62
C GLN A 171 -6.86 -12.86 13.97
N LEU A 172 -7.62 -13.79 14.51
CA LEU A 172 -9.01 -14.04 14.14
C LEU A 172 -9.97 -13.19 14.97
N ALA A 173 -11.24 -13.18 14.60
CA ALA A 173 -12.28 -12.58 15.44
C ALA A 173 -12.36 -13.34 16.78
N ASN A 174 -12.71 -12.64 17.86
CA ASN A 174 -12.66 -13.20 19.21
C ASN A 174 -13.54 -14.44 19.41
N GLU A 175 -14.63 -14.53 18.65
CA GLU A 175 -15.57 -15.65 18.66
C GLU A 175 -15.10 -16.88 17.87
N VAL A 176 -13.95 -16.79 17.22
CA VAL A 176 -13.39 -17.85 16.38
C VAL A 176 -12.27 -18.58 17.12
N ASP A 177 -12.33 -19.90 17.13
CA ASP A 177 -11.29 -20.75 17.70
C ASP A 177 -9.98 -20.64 16.91
N ALA A 178 -9.07 -19.80 17.38
CA ALA A 178 -7.78 -19.60 16.76
C ALA A 178 -6.91 -20.86 16.77
N GLY A 179 -7.00 -21.68 17.81
CA GLY A 179 -6.26 -22.95 17.90
C GLY A 179 -6.61 -23.92 16.78
N LYS A 180 -7.89 -23.92 16.40
CA LYS A 180 -8.41 -24.74 15.29
C LYS A 180 -8.05 -24.19 13.92
N PHE A 181 -8.17 -22.87 13.71
CA PHE A 181 -8.13 -22.30 12.35
C PHE A 181 -6.77 -21.75 11.95
N ILE A 182 -5.95 -21.23 12.87
CA ILE A 182 -4.62 -20.73 12.53
C ILE A 182 -3.73 -21.79 11.84
N PRO A 183 -3.68 -23.05 12.30
CA PRO A 183 -2.93 -24.09 11.60
C PRO A 183 -3.43 -24.39 10.18
N GLN A 184 -4.72 -24.15 9.93
CA GLN A 184 -5.31 -24.33 8.60
C GLN A 184 -5.03 -23.17 7.66
N ILE A 185 -4.87 -21.96 8.19
CA ILE A 185 -4.59 -20.74 7.43
C ILE A 185 -3.11 -20.66 7.05
N ARG A 186 -2.23 -21.03 7.97
CA ARG A 186 -0.78 -20.93 7.82
C ARG A 186 -0.27 -21.87 6.73
N VAL A 187 0.58 -21.31 5.86
CA VAL A 187 1.46 -22.08 4.98
C VAL A 187 2.91 -21.68 5.21
N ASP A 188 3.83 -22.61 5.03
CA ASP A 188 5.27 -22.41 5.32
C ASP A 188 6.06 -21.93 4.10
N GLU A 189 5.44 -21.94 2.92
CA GLU A 189 6.04 -21.47 1.69
C GLU A 189 5.14 -20.41 1.03
N PRO A 190 5.72 -19.37 0.40
CA PRO A 190 4.94 -18.36 -0.30
C PRO A 190 4.27 -18.95 -1.54
N PHE A 191 3.10 -18.41 -1.86
CA PHE A 191 2.44 -18.69 -3.13
C PHE A 191 3.24 -18.05 -4.28
N LYS A 192 3.15 -18.69 -5.45
CA LYS A 192 3.75 -18.14 -6.66
C LYS A 192 3.15 -16.77 -6.96
N THR A 193 4.00 -15.83 -7.30
CA THR A 193 3.64 -14.46 -7.66
C THR A 193 4.50 -13.98 -8.83
N SER A 194 4.14 -12.83 -9.40
CA SER A 194 5.00 -12.14 -10.36
C SER A 194 6.35 -11.81 -9.71
N PRO A 195 7.45 -11.85 -10.47
CA PRO A 195 8.77 -11.49 -9.96
C PRO A 195 8.79 -10.09 -9.34
N VAL A 196 9.37 -9.98 -8.15
CA VAL A 196 9.52 -8.71 -7.43
C VAL A 196 10.83 -8.73 -6.65
N THR A 197 11.51 -7.60 -6.61
CA THR A 197 12.66 -7.42 -5.72
C THR A 197 12.18 -7.41 -4.26
N ILE A 198 12.62 -8.38 -3.47
CA ILE A 198 12.29 -8.49 -2.05
C ILE A 198 13.50 -8.01 -1.24
N MET A 199 13.32 -6.90 -0.54
CA MET A 199 14.34 -6.31 0.32
C MET A 199 14.21 -6.85 1.75
N ASP A 200 15.31 -6.86 2.49
CA ASP A 200 15.27 -6.90 3.95
C ASP A 200 14.33 -5.81 4.47
N THR A 201 13.55 -6.13 5.51
CA THR A 201 12.47 -5.25 5.99
C THR A 201 12.95 -3.89 6.44
N GLN A 202 14.12 -3.80 7.10
CA GLN A 202 14.66 -2.51 7.50
C GLN A 202 15.16 -1.69 6.31
N LYS A 203 15.75 -2.35 5.32
CA LYS A 203 16.13 -1.70 4.06
C LYS A 203 14.90 -1.22 3.30
N ALA A 204 13.85 -2.05 3.25
CA ALA A 204 12.58 -1.67 2.63
C ALA A 204 11.95 -0.46 3.30
N TYR A 205 11.93 -0.38 4.64
CA TYR A 205 11.46 0.80 5.38
C TYR A 205 12.20 2.07 4.94
N ASN A 206 13.52 2.04 4.88
CA ASN A 206 14.31 3.18 4.47
C ASN A 206 14.08 3.55 2.99
N PHE A 207 14.02 2.53 2.11
CA PHE A 207 13.74 2.72 0.69
C PHE A 207 12.37 3.36 0.47
N VAL A 208 11.32 2.83 1.11
CA VAL A 208 9.96 3.35 1.02
C VAL A 208 9.95 4.83 1.41
N LEU A 209 10.46 5.20 2.59
CA LEU A 209 10.45 6.60 3.04
C LEU A 209 11.26 7.55 2.16
N SER A 210 12.20 7.03 1.39
CA SER A 210 12.99 7.85 0.45
C SER A 210 12.33 7.99 -0.92
N ASN A 211 11.60 6.99 -1.38
CA ASN A 211 11.22 6.88 -2.80
C ASN A 211 9.71 6.90 -3.08
N VAL A 212 8.84 6.76 -2.06
CA VAL A 212 7.38 6.73 -2.31
C VAL A 212 6.80 8.09 -2.67
N GLY A 213 5.68 8.04 -3.38
CA GLY A 213 4.93 9.20 -3.81
C GLY A 213 5.52 9.88 -5.03
N ALA A 214 4.96 11.04 -5.40
CA ALA A 214 5.45 11.82 -6.50
C ALA A 214 6.76 12.52 -6.10
N THR A 215 7.90 11.98 -6.55
CA THR A 215 9.23 12.46 -6.19
C THR A 215 9.88 13.33 -7.26
N PHE A 216 9.36 13.31 -8.47
CA PHE A 216 9.84 14.10 -9.60
C PHE A 216 8.90 15.28 -9.92
N PRO A 217 9.48 16.42 -10.24
CA PRO A 217 10.88 16.79 -10.06
C PRO A 217 11.22 17.00 -8.59
N LYS A 218 10.22 17.17 -7.73
CA LYS A 218 10.35 17.42 -6.29
C LYS A 218 9.10 16.95 -5.55
N ARG A 219 9.32 16.22 -4.45
CA ARG A 219 8.22 15.83 -3.55
C ARG A 219 7.53 17.07 -2.99
N ASP A 220 6.21 17.08 -2.99
CA ASP A 220 5.42 18.19 -2.49
C ASP A 220 5.43 18.29 -0.94
N ALA A 221 4.80 19.36 -0.43
CA ALA A 221 4.78 19.63 1.00
C ALA A 221 3.93 18.59 1.77
N VAL A 222 2.88 18.03 1.15
CA VAL A 222 2.00 17.03 1.77
C VAL A 222 2.75 15.73 1.97
N ASP A 223 3.32 15.17 0.90
CA ASP A 223 4.10 13.94 0.97
C ASP A 223 5.32 14.09 1.89
N THR A 224 5.99 15.24 1.84
CA THR A 224 7.12 15.56 2.74
C THR A 224 6.69 15.55 4.20
N ARG A 225 5.54 16.11 4.53
CA ARG A 225 4.98 16.12 5.89
C ARG A 225 4.58 14.72 6.34
N VAL A 226 3.91 13.94 5.47
CA VAL A 226 3.53 12.55 5.77
C VAL A 226 4.78 11.71 6.06
N ILE A 227 5.80 11.78 5.21
CA ILE A 227 7.08 11.08 5.45
C ILE A 227 7.72 11.49 6.77
N LYS A 228 7.73 12.78 7.10
CA LYS A 228 8.27 13.28 8.37
C LYS A 228 7.48 12.73 9.56
N THR A 229 6.16 12.68 9.46
CA THR A 229 5.27 12.07 10.47
C THR A 229 5.64 10.60 10.71
N VAL A 230 5.82 9.82 9.64
CA VAL A 230 6.22 8.41 9.75
C VAL A 230 7.61 8.27 10.37
N LYS A 231 8.59 9.05 9.94
CA LYS A 231 9.97 9.02 10.47
C LYS A 231 9.99 9.31 11.97
N THR A 232 9.33 10.38 12.39
CA THR A 232 9.35 10.84 13.78
C THR A 232 8.42 10.06 14.70
N GLY A 233 7.39 9.42 14.15
CA GLY A 233 6.30 8.81 14.92
C GLY A 233 5.38 9.84 15.59
N LYS A 234 5.45 11.10 15.17
CA LYS A 234 4.68 12.22 15.76
C LYS A 234 3.79 12.84 14.71
N ALA A 235 2.51 13.04 15.03
CA ALA A 235 1.59 13.77 14.15
C ALA A 235 2.04 15.22 13.97
N ILE A 236 1.90 15.73 12.75
CA ILE A 236 2.16 17.12 12.40
C ILE A 236 0.82 17.74 12.02
N TYR A 237 0.40 18.76 12.74
CA TYR A 237 -0.92 19.38 12.61
C TYR A 237 -0.86 20.87 12.84
N VAL A 238 -1.90 21.59 12.41
CA VAL A 238 -2.11 23.02 12.69
C VAL A 238 -2.77 23.16 14.05
N LYS A 239 -2.20 24.00 14.92
CA LYS A 239 -2.78 24.27 16.24
C LYS A 239 -4.15 24.95 16.08
N ASP A 240 -5.12 24.50 16.87
CA ASP A 240 -6.48 25.05 16.89
C ASP A 240 -7.19 25.04 15.52
N ALA A 241 -6.85 24.06 14.68
CA ALA A 241 -7.47 23.89 13.38
C ALA A 241 -8.96 23.49 13.51
N PRO A 242 -9.79 23.87 12.53
CA PRO A 242 -11.22 23.57 12.56
C PRO A 242 -11.47 22.07 12.45
N GLU A 243 -12.52 21.60 13.08
CA GLU A 243 -13.05 20.25 12.91
C GLU A 243 -14.24 20.27 11.94
N PHE A 244 -14.29 19.29 11.05
CA PHE A 244 -15.49 19.01 10.29
C PHE A 244 -16.46 18.21 11.15
N ILE A 245 -17.67 18.70 11.30
CA ILE A 245 -18.76 18.02 12.01
C ILE A 245 -19.77 17.52 10.98
N SER A 246 -19.81 16.20 10.78
CA SER A 246 -20.78 15.60 9.89
C SER A 246 -22.19 15.70 10.47
N PRO A 247 -23.17 16.16 9.70
CA PRO A 247 -24.58 16.13 10.11
C PRO A 247 -25.19 14.73 10.05
N TYR A 248 -24.51 13.75 9.44
CA TYR A 248 -25.07 12.41 9.14
C TYR A 248 -24.58 11.32 10.08
N VAL A 249 -23.40 11.47 10.69
CA VAL A 249 -22.80 10.44 11.52
C VAL A 249 -22.17 11.02 12.78
N LYS A 250 -22.35 10.32 13.91
CA LYS A 250 -21.57 10.59 15.11
C LYS A 250 -20.18 9.95 14.97
N ARG A 251 -19.13 10.75 15.09
CA ARG A 251 -17.75 10.25 15.02
C ARG A 251 -17.43 9.27 16.13
N ARG A 252 -16.63 8.28 15.79
CA ARG A 252 -16.10 7.27 16.74
C ARG A 252 -14.89 7.78 17.51
N LEU A 253 -14.10 8.67 16.89
CA LEU A 253 -12.92 9.27 17.49
C LEU A 253 -13.23 10.64 18.09
N PRO A 254 -12.44 11.09 19.10
CA PRO A 254 -12.55 12.41 19.67
C PRO A 254 -12.34 13.52 18.62
N ALA A 255 -12.89 14.69 18.90
CA ALA A 255 -12.78 15.88 18.05
C ALA A 255 -11.33 16.24 17.71
N ASP A 256 -10.44 16.04 18.64
CA ASP A 256 -9.01 16.35 18.52
C ASP A 256 -8.15 15.22 17.98
N SER A 257 -8.76 14.18 17.36
CA SER A 257 -8.03 13.05 16.75
C SER A 257 -6.97 13.48 15.71
N TYR A 258 -7.11 14.66 15.11
CA TYR A 258 -6.12 15.21 14.19
C TYR A 258 -4.76 15.45 14.88
N LYS A 259 -4.72 15.72 16.19
CA LYS A 259 -3.48 15.80 16.97
C LYS A 259 -2.76 14.46 17.07
N GLN A 260 -3.45 13.37 16.73
CA GLN A 260 -2.91 12.02 16.67
C GLN A 260 -2.80 11.50 15.21
N GLY A 261 -3.02 12.39 14.23
CA GLY A 261 -2.85 12.12 12.81
C GLY A 261 -4.08 11.59 12.06
N ILE A 262 -5.24 11.48 12.71
CA ILE A 262 -6.50 11.17 12.02
C ILE A 262 -7.32 12.43 11.85
N ILE A 263 -7.37 12.91 10.62
CA ILE A 263 -7.95 14.20 10.26
C ILE A 263 -9.38 14.09 9.73
N THR A 264 -10.14 15.15 9.86
CA THR A 264 -11.49 15.31 9.29
C THR A 264 -11.55 16.39 8.22
N ASP A 265 -10.54 17.26 8.19
CA ASP A 265 -10.43 18.38 7.27
C ASP A 265 -8.96 18.62 6.94
N ILE A 266 -8.68 18.89 5.68
CA ILE A 266 -7.30 19.11 5.20
C ILE A 266 -6.64 20.33 5.86
N ARG A 267 -7.41 21.33 6.30
CA ARG A 267 -6.90 22.50 7.02
C ARG A 267 -6.24 22.14 8.35
N GLN A 268 -6.56 20.99 8.92
CA GLN A 268 -5.91 20.46 10.13
C GLN A 268 -4.44 20.13 9.94
N VAL A 269 -4.02 19.98 8.69
CA VAL A 269 -2.64 19.62 8.31
C VAL A 269 -2.00 20.61 7.33
N GLY A 270 -2.58 21.81 7.21
CA GLY A 270 -2.03 22.89 6.39
C GLY A 270 -2.72 23.10 5.05
N GLY A 271 -3.75 22.29 4.71
CA GLY A 271 -4.53 22.45 3.48
C GLY A 271 -3.80 22.00 2.21
N LEU A 272 -4.29 22.48 1.08
CA LEU A 272 -3.67 22.23 -0.22
C LEU A 272 -2.29 22.89 -0.29
N PRO A 273 -1.28 22.21 -0.87
CA PRO A 273 0.02 22.82 -1.03
C PRO A 273 -0.02 23.94 -2.05
N GLU A 274 0.70 25.02 -1.77
CA GLU A 274 0.97 26.04 -2.77
C GLU A 274 2.17 25.61 -3.62
N TYR A 275 1.95 25.47 -4.92
CA TYR A 275 3.02 25.22 -5.87
C TYR A 275 3.61 26.57 -6.30
N LYS A 276 4.90 26.78 -5.98
CA LYS A 276 5.66 27.96 -6.37
C LYS A 276 6.88 27.50 -7.16
N GLY A 277 7.08 28.07 -8.30
CA GLY A 277 8.21 27.82 -9.20
C GLY A 277 7.80 28.01 -10.65
N GLU A 278 8.79 28.07 -11.52
CA GLU A 278 8.57 28.06 -12.96
C GLU A 278 8.07 26.68 -13.38
N PRO A 279 7.12 26.61 -14.31
CA PRO A 279 6.72 25.35 -14.92
C PRO A 279 7.93 24.65 -15.54
N ILE A 280 7.95 23.34 -15.48
CA ILE A 280 8.91 22.56 -16.25
C ILE A 280 8.58 22.77 -17.72
N VAL A 281 9.60 23.09 -18.53
CA VAL A 281 9.44 23.22 -19.96
C VAL A 281 9.41 21.81 -20.56
N ASP A 282 8.34 21.50 -21.26
CA ASP A 282 8.06 20.30 -22.03
C ASP A 282 7.42 20.79 -23.33
N SER A 283 8.26 20.98 -24.35
CA SER A 283 7.88 21.74 -25.55
C SER A 283 6.94 20.98 -26.48
N ASP A 284 6.99 19.66 -26.48
CA ASP A 284 6.14 18.81 -27.31
C ASP A 284 5.00 18.13 -26.53
N GLY A 285 5.00 18.24 -25.19
CA GLY A 285 3.92 17.78 -24.32
C GLY A 285 3.88 16.26 -24.15
N ASP A 286 5.00 15.58 -24.25
CA ASP A 286 5.10 14.13 -24.15
C ASP A 286 5.29 13.61 -22.70
N GLY A 287 5.51 14.53 -21.75
CA GLY A 287 5.69 14.25 -20.34
C GLY A 287 7.16 14.16 -19.90
N MET A 288 8.10 14.36 -20.80
CA MET A 288 9.52 14.46 -20.49
C MET A 288 9.97 15.94 -20.57
N PRO A 289 10.75 16.44 -19.62
CA PRO A 289 11.26 17.81 -19.69
C PRO A 289 12.31 17.97 -20.79
N ASP A 290 12.26 19.09 -21.55
CA ASP A 290 13.26 19.44 -22.57
C ASP A 290 14.70 19.25 -22.09
N ALA A 291 14.99 19.72 -20.87
CA ALA A 291 16.32 19.62 -20.28
C ALA A 291 16.77 18.16 -20.06
N TRP A 292 15.85 17.27 -19.70
CA TRP A 292 16.14 15.85 -19.52
C TRP A 292 16.36 15.17 -20.89
N GLU A 293 15.52 15.49 -21.87
CA GLU A 293 15.64 14.95 -23.23
C GLU A 293 16.97 15.32 -23.87
N ILE A 294 17.33 16.60 -23.84
CA ILE A 294 18.63 17.10 -24.34
C ILE A 294 19.79 16.38 -23.66
N ALA A 295 19.73 16.22 -22.32
CA ALA A 295 20.78 15.54 -21.56
C ALA A 295 20.92 14.05 -21.90
N ASN A 296 19.86 13.45 -22.43
CA ASN A 296 19.80 12.03 -22.84
C ASN A 296 19.86 11.81 -24.34
N GLY A 297 20.03 12.90 -25.14
CA GLY A 297 20.17 12.82 -26.59
C GLY A 297 18.85 12.58 -27.34
N LEU A 298 17.73 12.97 -26.72
CA LEU A 298 16.39 12.95 -27.28
C LEU A 298 16.04 14.33 -27.88
N ASN A 299 14.92 14.41 -28.59
CA ASN A 299 14.50 15.63 -29.26
C ASN A 299 13.27 16.27 -28.59
N PRO A 300 13.39 17.40 -27.85
CA PRO A 300 12.30 18.04 -27.13
C PRO A 300 11.20 18.65 -28.03
N ASN A 301 11.17 18.32 -29.31
CA ASN A 301 10.14 18.69 -30.28
C ASN A 301 9.60 17.47 -31.04
N ASP A 302 9.86 16.24 -30.57
CA ASP A 302 9.38 15.01 -31.19
C ASP A 302 8.67 14.12 -30.13
N PRO A 303 7.36 14.32 -29.89
CA PRO A 303 6.63 13.57 -28.88
C PRO A 303 6.60 12.05 -29.15
N SER A 304 7.02 11.62 -30.34
CA SER A 304 7.07 10.20 -30.67
C SER A 304 8.26 9.46 -30.04
N ASP A 305 9.25 10.16 -29.54
CA ASP A 305 10.42 9.52 -28.95
C ASP A 305 10.17 9.07 -27.50
N ALA A 306 9.16 9.61 -26.80
CA ALA A 306 8.73 9.14 -25.48
C ALA A 306 8.48 7.63 -25.44
N VAL A 307 7.87 7.08 -26.48
CA VAL A 307 7.51 5.66 -26.56
C VAL A 307 8.61 4.79 -27.18
N LYS A 308 9.72 5.39 -27.58
CA LYS A 308 10.89 4.64 -28.08
C LYS A 308 11.73 4.13 -26.90
N ASP A 309 12.51 3.10 -27.15
CA ASP A 309 13.49 2.54 -26.20
C ASP A 309 14.91 2.89 -26.69
N CYS A 310 15.52 3.91 -26.10
CA CYS A 310 16.79 4.47 -26.58
C CYS A 310 18.00 3.53 -26.39
N ASN A 311 17.93 2.55 -25.50
CA ASN A 311 19.03 1.64 -25.21
C ASN A 311 18.69 0.16 -25.39
N GLY A 312 17.44 -0.17 -25.76
CA GLY A 312 16.99 -1.52 -26.04
C GLY A 312 16.91 -2.43 -24.81
N ASP A 313 16.54 -1.87 -23.64
CA ASP A 313 16.40 -2.64 -22.41
C ASP A 313 14.95 -3.05 -22.08
N GLY A 314 14.01 -2.70 -22.96
CA GLY A 314 12.59 -3.03 -22.83
C GLY A 314 11.75 -1.96 -22.14
N TYR A 315 12.34 -0.83 -21.73
CA TYR A 315 11.64 0.32 -21.17
C TYR A 315 11.64 1.50 -22.16
N THR A 316 10.51 2.16 -22.27
CA THR A 316 10.39 3.38 -23.09
C THR A 316 11.13 4.56 -22.45
N ASN A 317 11.40 5.61 -23.22
CA ASN A 317 12.11 6.77 -22.70
C ASN A 317 11.35 7.47 -21.59
N ILE A 318 10.01 7.58 -21.71
CA ILE A 318 9.17 8.13 -20.63
C ILE A 318 9.20 7.26 -19.36
N GLU A 319 9.22 5.94 -19.50
CA GLU A 319 9.39 5.05 -18.34
C GLU A 319 10.75 5.21 -17.68
N LYS A 320 11.82 5.40 -18.46
CA LYS A 320 13.15 5.70 -17.93
C LYS A 320 13.16 7.01 -17.15
N TYR A 321 12.53 8.06 -17.69
CA TYR A 321 12.41 9.35 -17.00
C TYR A 321 11.67 9.20 -15.66
N ILE A 322 10.46 8.65 -15.69
CA ILE A 322 9.60 8.49 -14.49
C ILE A 322 10.26 7.64 -13.41
N ASN A 323 10.99 6.61 -13.81
CA ASN A 323 11.66 5.69 -12.88
C ASN A 323 13.09 6.11 -12.53
N GLY A 324 13.60 7.22 -13.06
CA GLY A 324 14.96 7.70 -12.80
C GLY A 324 16.03 6.73 -13.26
N MET A 325 15.78 6.02 -14.36
CA MET A 325 16.69 5.02 -14.91
C MET A 325 17.81 5.69 -15.70
N ASP A 326 18.99 5.08 -15.68
CA ASP A 326 20.13 5.49 -16.51
C ASP A 326 19.91 5.07 -17.96
N THR A 327 19.67 6.03 -18.85
CA THR A 327 19.45 5.79 -20.27
C THR A 327 20.66 5.23 -21.01
N LYS A 328 21.85 5.35 -20.42
CA LYS A 328 23.12 4.87 -21.00
C LYS A 328 23.47 3.46 -20.55
N LYS A 329 22.74 2.92 -19.57
CA LYS A 329 23.00 1.59 -19.00
C LYS A 329 21.88 0.63 -19.39
N LYS A 330 22.20 -0.28 -20.31
CA LYS A 330 21.29 -1.39 -20.63
C LYS A 330 21.26 -2.39 -19.47
N VAL A 331 20.08 -2.68 -18.95
CA VAL A 331 19.85 -3.68 -17.91
C VAL A 331 18.86 -4.72 -18.45
N ASP A 332 19.21 -5.98 -18.39
CA ASP A 332 18.26 -7.06 -18.66
C ASP A 332 17.41 -7.31 -17.41
N TRP A 333 16.19 -6.80 -17.41
CA TRP A 333 15.23 -6.94 -16.32
C TRP A 333 14.57 -8.32 -16.26
N THR A 334 14.77 -9.13 -17.31
CA THR A 334 14.35 -10.53 -17.30
C THR A 334 15.39 -11.45 -16.66
N ASP A 335 16.62 -11.01 -16.51
CA ASP A 335 17.64 -11.69 -15.71
C ASP A 335 17.39 -11.45 -14.22
N LEU A 336 16.97 -12.51 -13.54
CA LEU A 336 16.65 -12.47 -12.13
C LEU A 336 17.82 -12.08 -11.22
N LYS A 337 19.06 -12.13 -11.70
CA LYS A 337 20.24 -11.62 -10.98
C LYS A 337 20.20 -10.11 -10.79
N ASN A 338 19.47 -9.40 -11.64
CA ASN A 338 19.24 -7.97 -11.51
C ASN A 338 18.17 -7.62 -10.47
N ASN A 339 17.43 -8.61 -9.98
CA ASN A 339 16.46 -8.46 -8.90
C ASN A 339 17.13 -8.78 -7.56
N TYR A 340 16.88 -7.95 -6.57
CA TYR A 340 17.38 -8.17 -5.22
C TYR A 340 16.34 -8.93 -4.40
N ASP A 341 16.61 -10.21 -4.12
CA ASP A 341 15.76 -11.08 -3.33
C ASP A 341 16.44 -11.42 -1.98
N THR A 342 15.85 -10.96 -0.88
CA THR A 342 16.34 -11.27 0.48
C THR A 342 15.89 -12.62 0.99
N LEU A 343 14.98 -13.28 0.30
CA LEU A 343 14.59 -14.66 0.54
C LEU A 343 15.45 -15.66 -0.26
N SER A 344 16.59 -15.21 -0.76
CA SER A 344 17.48 -15.92 -1.68
C SER A 344 17.96 -17.31 -1.23
N LYS A 345 17.73 -17.69 0.02
CA LYS A 345 17.87 -19.08 0.47
C LYS A 345 16.73 -19.99 -0.02
N ARG A 346 15.70 -19.44 -0.64
CA ARG A 346 14.54 -20.14 -1.21
C ARG A 346 14.53 -19.96 -2.72
N LYS A 347 14.81 -21.02 -3.45
CA LYS A 347 14.81 -21.05 -4.92
C LYS A 347 13.43 -20.82 -5.57
N SER A 348 12.40 -20.50 -4.84
CA SER A 348 11.01 -20.70 -5.30
C SER A 348 10.11 -19.50 -5.37
N LEU A 349 10.60 -18.29 -5.22
CA LEU A 349 9.76 -17.09 -5.49
C LEU A 349 9.68 -16.74 -6.99
N LEU A 350 10.31 -17.53 -7.83
CA LEU A 350 10.37 -17.35 -9.28
C LEU A 350 9.85 -18.58 -10.00
#